data_4b0ed967b84a5c12eb6c75641fe69d90
#
_entry.id   4b0ed967b84a5c12eb6c75641fe69d90
#
_cell.length_a   1.000
_cell.length_b   1.000
_cell.length_c   1.000
_cell.angle_alpha   90.00
_cell.angle_beta   90.00
_cell.angle_gamma   90.00
#
_symmetry.space_group_name_H-M   'P 1'
#
loop_
_entity.id
_entity.type
_entity.pdbx_description
1 polymer ?
#
loop_
_entity_poly.entity_id
_entity_poly.type
_entity_poly.pdbx_seq_one_letter_code
_entity_poly.pdbx_strand_id
1 'polypeptide(L)'
;MSAEPVATGIDIHTTAGKLADLERRLDEAKHAGSERAVARQHAKGKMTARERVLSFLDDGSFVEFDELARHRSSSFGLERERPYGDGVVTGHGTVDGRPVAVFAQDFTVFGGSLGEVFGEKIVKVMDHALKTGCPVVGINDSGGARIQEGVVSLGLYAEIFKRNVHASGVIPQISLIMGPCAGGAVYSPALTDFVLMVSEKSHMFITGPDVIKTVTGEEVTFEELGGAHTHNSRSGVAHYEASDEEDCLEFARALLSYLPSNNLDEPPVFETEPVLSVTDADRELDTLIPDSANQPYDMHTVIGHVLDDEEFLEVHARFAPNIVVGFGRVEGRPVGIVANQPMSFAGTLDIAASEKAARFVRTCDAFNIPVLTFVDVPGFLPGTDQEWNGIIRRGAKLLYAYAEATVPLVTVITRKAYGGAYDVMGSKHLGADVNLAWPTAQIAVMGAQGAVNILYRRELMASGDPDAERARLVTEYEDTLANPYLAAERGYVDAVIRPSDTRVQIVRALRALRNKRATLPPKKHGNIPL
;
A
#
# COMPACT_ATOMS: atom_id res chain seq x y z
N MET A 1 20.15 45.27 6.17
CA MET A 1 21.43 45.60 5.51
C MET A 1 21.31 45.09 4.08
N SER A 2 21.43 46.01 3.11
CA SER A 2 21.36 45.74 1.69
C SER A 2 22.50 44.78 1.29
N ALA A 3 22.15 43.67 0.63
CA ALA A 3 23.14 42.82 0.01
C ALA A 3 23.99 43.63 -0.95
N GLU A 4 25.31 43.54 -0.82
CA GLU A 4 26.21 44.19 -1.78
C GLU A 4 25.96 43.60 -3.18
N PRO A 5 25.84 44.42 -4.21
CA PRO A 5 25.71 43.93 -5.58
C PRO A 5 27.05 43.32 -6.03
N VAL A 6 27.02 42.00 -6.33
CA VAL A 6 28.14 41.39 -7.04
C VAL A 6 28.32 42.09 -8.37
N ALA A 7 29.51 42.61 -8.60
CA ALA A 7 29.91 43.36 -9.79
C ALA A 7 29.89 42.53 -11.07
N THR A 8 28.70 42.33 -11.63
CA THR A 8 28.56 42.16 -13.07
C THR A 8 28.39 43.57 -13.61
N GLY A 9 29.21 44.05 -14.54
CA GLY A 9 29.14 45.42 -15.08
C GLY A 9 27.83 45.73 -15.85
N ILE A 10 26.73 45.11 -15.50
CA ILE A 10 25.40 45.21 -16.09
C ILE A 10 24.51 45.98 -15.08
N ASP A 11 23.96 47.11 -15.51
CA ASP A 11 23.04 47.92 -14.71
C ASP A 11 21.70 47.14 -14.46
N ILE A 12 21.43 46.85 -13.21
CA ILE A 12 20.22 46.13 -12.76
C ILE A 12 18.89 46.84 -13.13
N HIS A 13 18.94 48.12 -13.46
CA HIS A 13 17.76 48.87 -13.89
C HIS A 13 17.43 48.70 -15.37
N THR A 14 18.31 48.08 -16.15
CA THR A 14 18.06 47.71 -17.52
C THR A 14 17.36 46.35 -17.63
N THR A 15 16.69 46.07 -18.76
CA THR A 15 16.10 44.76 -19.02
C THR A 15 17.15 43.62 -18.97
N ALA A 16 18.31 43.83 -19.56
CA ALA A 16 19.42 42.89 -19.51
C ALA A 16 19.88 42.62 -18.05
N GLY A 17 20.01 43.67 -17.26
CA GLY A 17 20.36 43.51 -15.84
C GLY A 17 19.31 42.79 -15.01
N LYS A 18 18.02 43.03 -15.28
CA LYS A 18 16.93 42.29 -14.63
C LYS A 18 16.90 40.79 -14.99
N LEU A 19 17.20 40.48 -16.27
CA LEU A 19 17.31 39.07 -16.69
C LEU A 19 18.51 38.37 -16.04
N ALA A 20 19.66 39.04 -15.97
CA ALA A 20 20.84 38.49 -15.29
C ALA A 20 20.60 38.30 -13.78
N ASP A 21 19.88 39.22 -13.10
CA ASP A 21 19.49 39.05 -11.68
C ASP A 21 18.51 37.89 -11.50
N LEU A 22 17.57 37.69 -12.43
CA LEU A 22 16.66 36.53 -12.40
C LEU A 22 17.45 35.22 -12.51
N GLU A 23 18.34 35.09 -13.49
CA GLU A 23 19.19 33.90 -13.70
C GLU A 23 19.99 33.58 -12.43
N ARG A 24 20.63 34.59 -11.83
CA ARG A 24 21.35 34.44 -10.56
C ARG A 24 20.47 33.92 -9.42
N ARG A 25 19.25 34.47 -9.27
CA ARG A 25 18.31 34.04 -8.22
C ARG A 25 17.82 32.61 -8.44
N LEU A 26 17.55 32.23 -9.69
CA LEU A 26 17.16 30.87 -10.04
C LEU A 26 18.30 29.88 -9.79
N ASP A 27 19.54 30.27 -10.08
CA ASP A 27 20.71 29.45 -9.76
C ASP A 27 20.89 29.28 -8.24
N GLU A 28 20.79 30.39 -7.47
CA GLU A 28 20.80 30.33 -5.99
C GLU A 28 19.67 29.43 -5.45
N ALA A 29 18.48 29.45 -6.05
CA ALA A 29 17.34 28.62 -5.61
C ALA A 29 17.60 27.12 -5.87
N LYS A 30 18.23 26.78 -6.99
CA LYS A 30 18.62 25.41 -7.29
C LYS A 30 19.68 24.85 -6.34
N HIS A 31 20.50 25.72 -5.75
CA HIS A 31 21.59 25.38 -4.85
C HIS A 31 21.34 25.92 -3.41
N ALA A 32 20.10 25.85 -2.94
CA ALA A 32 19.69 26.42 -1.65
C ALA A 32 20.42 25.81 -0.43
N GLY A 33 20.82 24.56 -0.51
CA GLY A 33 21.65 23.91 0.51
C GLY A 33 23.12 24.32 0.38
N SER A 34 23.79 24.51 1.52
CA SER A 34 25.24 24.81 1.49
C SER A 34 26.03 23.63 0.90
N GLU A 35 27.12 23.92 0.19
CA GLU A 35 28.03 22.89 -0.39
C GLU A 35 28.44 21.83 0.65
N ARG A 36 28.73 22.26 1.89
CA ARG A 36 29.06 21.36 3.00
C ARG A 36 27.88 20.44 3.38
N ALA A 37 26.65 20.95 3.34
CA ALA A 37 25.46 20.15 3.67
C ALA A 37 25.17 19.15 2.57
N VAL A 38 25.26 19.55 1.31
CA VAL A 38 25.11 18.68 0.14
C VAL A 38 26.18 17.58 0.15
N ALA A 39 27.47 17.94 0.34
CA ALA A 39 28.55 16.95 0.44
C ALA A 39 28.32 15.92 1.56
N ARG A 40 27.79 16.34 2.71
CA ARG A 40 27.42 15.42 3.80
C ARG A 40 26.24 14.51 3.45
N GLN A 41 25.29 15.00 2.65
CA GLN A 41 24.14 14.22 2.16
C GLN A 41 24.66 13.10 1.23
N HIS A 42 25.47 13.46 0.24
CA HIS A 42 26.07 12.50 -0.69
C HIS A 42 27.01 11.51 -0.01
N ALA A 43 27.78 11.94 0.99
CA ALA A 43 28.66 11.05 1.76
C ALA A 43 27.90 9.95 2.53
N LYS A 44 26.58 10.14 2.76
CA LYS A 44 25.68 9.12 3.33
C LYS A 44 25.02 8.25 2.25
N GLY A 45 25.39 8.40 1.00
CA GLY A 45 24.74 7.72 -0.13
C GLY A 45 23.30 8.16 -0.34
N LYS A 46 22.99 9.45 -0.09
CA LYS A 46 21.66 10.03 -0.25
C LYS A 46 21.68 11.13 -1.31
N MET A 47 20.66 11.18 -2.14
CA MET A 47 20.43 12.28 -3.08
C MET A 47 19.93 13.53 -2.34
N THR A 48 20.09 14.71 -2.95
CA THR A 48 19.36 15.93 -2.55
C THR A 48 17.89 15.84 -2.95
N ALA A 49 17.03 16.70 -2.38
CA ALA A 49 15.62 16.75 -2.74
C ALA A 49 15.39 16.96 -4.24
N ARG A 50 16.17 17.85 -4.86
CA ARG A 50 16.08 18.14 -6.30
C ARG A 50 16.52 16.95 -7.16
N GLU A 51 17.61 16.29 -6.81
CA GLU A 51 18.07 15.08 -7.49
C GLU A 51 17.00 13.98 -7.45
N ARG A 52 16.37 13.75 -6.30
CA ARG A 52 15.26 12.79 -6.14
C ARG A 52 14.08 13.12 -7.05
N VAL A 53 13.66 14.39 -7.11
CA VAL A 53 12.56 14.83 -7.98
C VAL A 53 12.88 14.61 -9.45
N LEU A 54 14.09 14.98 -9.89
CA LEU A 54 14.52 14.83 -11.27
C LEU A 54 14.71 13.36 -11.67
N SER A 55 15.16 12.51 -10.75
CA SER A 55 15.25 11.05 -10.96
C SER A 55 13.89 10.36 -11.01
N PHE A 56 12.91 10.89 -10.29
CA PHE A 56 11.57 10.31 -10.22
C PHE A 56 10.70 10.65 -11.43
N LEU A 57 10.76 11.90 -11.91
CA LEU A 57 9.93 12.37 -13.01
C LEU A 57 10.61 12.11 -14.37
N ASP A 58 9.81 12.10 -15.41
CA ASP A 58 10.33 12.01 -16.79
C ASP A 58 11.22 13.20 -17.11
N ASP A 59 12.28 12.96 -17.89
CA ASP A 59 13.27 13.96 -18.24
C ASP A 59 12.64 15.23 -18.82
N GLY A 60 12.98 16.38 -18.22
CA GLY A 60 12.53 17.70 -18.67
C GLY A 60 11.07 18.02 -18.39
N SER A 61 10.32 17.13 -17.73
CA SER A 61 8.90 17.34 -17.42
C SER A 61 8.65 18.20 -16.19
N PHE A 62 9.65 18.36 -15.30
CA PHE A 62 9.46 19.04 -14.02
C PHE A 62 9.20 20.54 -14.16
N VAL A 63 8.10 20.99 -13.60
CA VAL A 63 7.74 22.42 -13.45
C VAL A 63 7.67 22.74 -11.97
N GLU A 64 8.62 23.55 -11.50
CA GLU A 64 8.72 23.90 -10.07
C GLU A 64 7.74 25.00 -9.69
N PHE A 65 7.17 24.89 -8.49
CA PHE A 65 6.35 25.92 -7.86
C PHE A 65 7.13 26.63 -6.74
N ASP A 66 7.02 27.98 -6.69
CA ASP A 66 7.51 28.80 -5.57
C ASP A 66 9.02 28.60 -5.27
N GLU A 67 9.83 28.36 -6.28
CA GLU A 67 11.28 28.19 -6.12
C GLU A 67 11.97 29.41 -5.47
N LEU A 68 11.44 30.63 -5.67
CA LEU A 68 11.94 31.85 -5.07
C LEU A 68 11.30 32.22 -3.74
N ALA A 69 10.38 31.40 -3.19
CA ALA A 69 9.76 31.64 -1.90
C ALA A 69 10.79 31.50 -0.76
N ARG A 70 10.63 32.30 0.30
CA ARG A 70 11.51 32.32 1.47
C ARG A 70 10.69 32.43 2.74
N HIS A 71 11.15 31.85 3.86
CA HIS A 71 10.50 32.02 5.16
C HIS A 71 10.40 33.47 5.56
N ARG A 72 9.44 33.79 6.45
CA ARG A 72 9.15 35.12 6.94
C ARG A 72 9.58 35.35 8.39
N SER A 73 10.21 34.33 9.00
CA SER A 73 10.64 34.41 10.40
C SER A 73 11.68 35.51 10.62
N SER A 74 11.49 36.26 11.69
CA SER A 74 12.39 37.35 12.14
C SER A 74 13.01 37.06 13.51
N SER A 75 12.93 35.83 14.00
CA SER A 75 13.35 35.41 15.33
C SER A 75 14.45 34.36 15.29
N PHE A 76 15.20 34.23 16.38
CA PHE A 76 16.21 33.21 16.60
C PHE A 76 17.33 33.15 15.54
N GLY A 77 17.62 34.28 14.87
CA GLY A 77 18.69 34.41 13.88
C GLY A 77 18.29 33.97 12.45
N LEU A 78 17.06 33.48 12.24
CA LEU A 78 16.58 33.09 10.91
C LEU A 78 16.50 34.28 9.93
N GLU A 79 16.33 35.49 10.41
CA GLU A 79 16.33 36.72 9.60
C GLU A 79 17.65 36.93 8.82
N ARG A 80 18.74 36.27 9.24
CA ARG A 80 20.07 36.37 8.62
C ARG A 80 20.32 35.29 7.56
N GLU A 81 19.57 34.20 7.61
CA GLU A 81 19.70 33.05 6.72
C GLU A 81 18.34 32.75 6.10
N ARG A 82 18.15 33.20 4.88
CA ARG A 82 16.86 33.09 4.16
C ARG A 82 17.06 32.39 2.80
N PRO A 83 17.34 31.08 2.80
CA PRO A 83 17.49 30.32 1.56
C PRO A 83 16.21 30.34 0.73
N TYR A 84 16.36 30.31 -0.60
CA TYR A 84 15.22 30.13 -1.48
C TYR A 84 14.60 28.73 -1.32
N GLY A 85 13.32 28.60 -1.65
CA GLY A 85 12.58 27.33 -1.56
C GLY A 85 12.22 26.89 -0.15
N ASP A 86 12.78 27.52 0.89
CA ASP A 86 12.52 27.27 2.33
C ASP A 86 12.68 25.80 2.75
N GLY A 87 13.52 25.00 2.06
CA GLY A 87 13.82 23.61 2.42
C GLY A 87 12.85 22.57 1.86
N VAL A 88 12.04 22.93 0.86
CA VAL A 88 11.21 21.98 0.12
C VAL A 88 11.13 22.32 -1.35
N VAL A 89 11.37 21.34 -2.20
CA VAL A 89 11.16 21.40 -3.66
C VAL A 89 9.75 20.94 -3.95
N THR A 90 8.97 21.74 -4.69
CA THR A 90 7.56 21.49 -4.95
C THR A 90 7.20 21.78 -6.40
N GLY A 91 6.32 20.98 -6.99
CA GLY A 91 5.90 21.19 -8.37
C GLY A 91 5.10 20.01 -8.93
N HIS A 92 5.13 19.88 -10.23
CA HIS A 92 4.54 18.76 -10.95
C HIS A 92 5.39 18.38 -12.16
N GLY A 93 5.20 17.19 -12.67
CA GLY A 93 5.79 16.68 -13.89
C GLY A 93 5.01 15.48 -14.38
N THR A 94 5.68 14.60 -15.11
CA THR A 94 5.07 13.35 -15.56
C THR A 94 5.89 12.14 -15.10
N VAL A 95 5.19 11.00 -14.96
CA VAL A 95 5.76 9.67 -14.83
C VAL A 95 5.12 8.82 -15.92
N ASP A 96 5.93 8.31 -16.83
CA ASP A 96 5.50 7.60 -18.03
C ASP A 96 4.42 8.38 -18.82
N GLY A 97 4.65 9.70 -18.98
CA GLY A 97 3.77 10.64 -19.66
C GLY A 97 2.51 11.06 -18.87
N ARG A 98 2.28 10.53 -17.69
CA ARG A 98 1.09 10.83 -16.86
C ARG A 98 1.41 11.90 -15.81
N PRO A 99 0.55 12.93 -15.64
CA PRO A 99 0.78 14.00 -14.67
C PRO A 99 0.87 13.47 -13.24
N VAL A 100 1.85 13.97 -12.49
CA VAL A 100 2.05 13.68 -11.06
C VAL A 100 2.48 14.98 -10.36
N ALA A 101 1.88 15.29 -9.23
CA ALA A 101 2.31 16.35 -8.33
C ALA A 101 3.33 15.81 -7.33
N VAL A 102 4.36 16.59 -7.03
CA VAL A 102 5.47 16.14 -6.18
C VAL A 102 5.90 17.23 -5.20
N PHE A 103 6.24 16.82 -3.98
CA PHE A 103 7.04 17.62 -3.07
C PHE A 103 8.18 16.78 -2.49
N ALA A 104 9.35 17.39 -2.30
CA ALA A 104 10.52 16.73 -1.72
C ALA A 104 11.14 17.62 -0.65
N GLN A 105 11.24 17.11 0.56
CA GLN A 105 11.83 17.79 1.71
C GLN A 105 13.35 17.77 1.59
N ASP A 106 13.99 18.95 1.72
CA ASP A 106 15.43 19.11 1.58
C ASP A 106 16.12 19.16 2.94
N PHE A 107 16.70 18.03 3.33
CA PHE A 107 17.43 17.92 4.58
C PHE A 107 18.68 18.81 4.64
N THR A 108 19.18 19.28 3.49
CA THR A 108 20.35 20.18 3.41
C THR A 108 20.02 21.60 3.85
N VAL A 109 18.71 21.96 3.91
CA VAL A 109 18.20 23.25 4.35
C VAL A 109 17.41 23.09 5.64
N PHE A 110 17.90 23.64 6.73
CA PHE A 110 17.30 23.55 8.08
C PHE A 110 16.90 22.14 8.53
N GLY A 111 17.62 21.10 8.05
CA GLY A 111 17.29 19.70 8.34
C GLY A 111 15.91 19.27 7.81
N GLY A 112 15.43 19.89 6.73
CA GLY A 112 14.10 19.61 6.17
C GLY A 112 12.94 19.94 7.12
N SER A 113 13.16 20.78 8.13
CA SER A 113 12.14 21.11 9.13
C SER A 113 11.03 21.98 8.55
N LEU A 114 9.77 21.64 8.86
CA LEU A 114 8.59 22.32 8.36
C LEU A 114 8.37 23.66 9.08
N GLY A 115 8.49 24.76 8.33
CA GLY A 115 8.08 26.09 8.72
C GLY A 115 6.83 26.57 7.97
N GLU A 116 6.50 27.86 8.12
CA GLU A 116 5.31 28.45 7.49
C GLU A 116 5.32 28.29 5.97
N VAL A 117 6.32 28.86 5.30
CA VAL A 117 6.39 28.89 3.83
C VAL A 117 6.62 27.48 3.26
N PHE A 118 7.41 26.68 3.93
CA PHE A 118 7.59 25.27 3.62
C PHE A 118 6.23 24.52 3.55
N GLY A 119 5.41 24.67 4.60
CA GLY A 119 4.08 24.06 4.65
C GLY A 119 3.11 24.62 3.62
N GLU A 120 3.11 25.96 3.41
CA GLU A 120 2.29 26.62 2.39
C GLU A 120 2.59 26.08 0.98
N LYS A 121 3.86 25.81 0.65
CA LYS A 121 4.27 25.22 -0.62
C LYS A 121 3.71 23.82 -0.81
N ILE A 122 3.79 22.95 0.22
CA ILE A 122 3.21 21.60 0.17
C ILE A 122 1.69 21.68 -0.01
N VAL A 123 1.03 22.52 0.79
CA VAL A 123 -0.42 22.75 0.70
C VAL A 123 -0.83 23.16 -0.72
N LYS A 124 -0.08 24.05 -1.36
CA LYS A 124 -0.34 24.49 -2.74
C LYS A 124 -0.22 23.34 -3.74
N VAL A 125 0.78 22.47 -3.61
CA VAL A 125 0.94 21.30 -4.46
C VAL A 125 -0.20 20.29 -4.27
N MET A 126 -0.61 20.03 -3.03
CA MET A 126 -1.73 19.13 -2.74
C MET A 126 -3.06 19.69 -3.28
N ASP A 127 -3.29 21.01 -3.15
CA ASP A 127 -4.46 21.67 -3.74
C ASP A 127 -4.43 21.63 -5.28
N HIS A 128 -3.24 21.72 -5.88
CA HIS A 128 -3.06 21.54 -7.32
C HIS A 128 -3.42 20.11 -7.75
N ALA A 129 -2.89 19.11 -7.06
CA ALA A 129 -3.17 17.69 -7.34
C ALA A 129 -4.67 17.38 -7.26
N LEU A 130 -5.37 17.87 -6.22
CA LEU A 130 -6.81 17.71 -6.06
C LEU A 130 -7.62 18.39 -7.17
N LYS A 131 -7.19 19.58 -7.63
CA LYS A 131 -7.88 20.30 -8.70
C LYS A 131 -7.68 19.72 -10.09
N THR A 132 -6.51 19.13 -10.31
CA THR A 132 -6.15 18.52 -11.61
C THR A 132 -6.47 17.03 -11.68
N GLY A 133 -6.77 16.39 -10.54
CA GLY A 133 -7.05 14.96 -10.47
C GLY A 133 -5.82 14.11 -10.82
N CYS A 134 -4.64 14.46 -10.30
CA CYS A 134 -3.42 13.68 -10.50
C CYS A 134 -2.87 13.15 -9.17
N PRO A 135 -2.10 12.05 -9.17
CA PRO A 135 -1.46 11.53 -7.97
C PRO A 135 -0.54 12.57 -7.32
N VAL A 136 -0.37 12.46 -6.00
CA VAL A 136 0.62 13.23 -5.25
C VAL A 136 1.65 12.30 -4.62
N VAL A 137 2.94 12.61 -4.84
CA VAL A 137 4.06 11.88 -4.27
C VAL A 137 4.86 12.80 -3.36
N GLY A 138 4.96 12.41 -2.08
CA GLY A 138 5.74 13.12 -1.07
C GLY A 138 7.05 12.40 -0.78
N ILE A 139 8.19 13.06 -1.01
CA ILE A 139 9.51 12.55 -0.66
C ILE A 139 9.93 13.18 0.66
N ASN A 140 9.99 12.35 1.71
CA ASN A 140 10.12 12.79 3.09
C ASN A 140 11.55 12.57 3.61
N ASP A 141 12.17 13.64 4.09
CA ASP A 141 13.50 13.67 4.71
C ASP A 141 13.55 14.90 5.65
N SER A 142 13.00 14.75 6.88
CA SER A 142 12.70 15.88 7.75
C SER A 142 12.95 15.59 9.23
N GLY A 143 13.55 16.54 9.91
CA GLY A 143 13.66 16.56 11.37
C GLY A 143 12.36 16.93 12.11
N GLY A 144 11.25 17.17 11.42
CA GLY A 144 9.96 17.51 12.02
C GLY A 144 9.64 19.00 11.97
N ALA A 145 8.94 19.53 12.98
CA ALA A 145 8.53 20.93 13.04
C ALA A 145 9.72 21.87 13.26
N ARG A 146 9.75 23.01 12.55
CA ARG A 146 10.73 24.08 12.76
C ARG A 146 10.41 24.82 14.06
N ILE A 147 11.13 24.48 15.13
CA ILE A 147 10.87 24.94 16.49
C ILE A 147 10.88 26.48 16.59
N GLN A 148 11.75 27.14 15.82
CA GLN A 148 11.91 28.59 15.81
C GLN A 148 10.66 29.33 15.32
N GLU A 149 9.78 28.66 14.59
CA GLU A 149 8.51 29.25 14.10
C GLU A 149 7.31 28.90 14.99
N GLY A 150 7.51 28.09 16.02
CA GLY A 150 6.50 27.81 17.05
C GLY A 150 5.22 27.17 16.51
N VAL A 151 4.07 27.64 16.98
CA VAL A 151 2.75 27.07 16.67
C VAL A 151 2.36 27.16 15.18
N VAL A 152 2.95 28.09 14.44
CA VAL A 152 2.69 28.23 12.99
C VAL A 152 3.11 26.97 12.25
N SER A 153 4.24 26.37 12.63
CA SER A 153 4.71 25.09 12.12
C SER A 153 3.67 23.98 12.32
N LEU A 154 3.06 23.90 13.52
CA LEU A 154 2.02 22.91 13.82
C LEU A 154 0.74 23.16 13.01
N GLY A 155 0.37 24.43 12.82
CA GLY A 155 -0.78 24.81 12.00
C GLY A 155 -0.66 24.29 10.57
N LEU A 156 0.52 24.40 9.97
CA LEU A 156 0.76 23.93 8.61
C LEU A 156 0.77 22.39 8.51
N TYR A 157 1.25 21.65 9.52
CA TYR A 157 1.06 20.20 9.56
C TYR A 157 -0.43 19.85 9.53
N ALA A 158 -1.26 20.51 10.33
CA ALA A 158 -2.70 20.26 10.36
C ALA A 158 -3.37 20.55 9.00
N GLU A 159 -2.93 21.59 8.29
CA GLU A 159 -3.41 21.91 6.93
C GLU A 159 -3.02 20.83 5.91
N ILE A 160 -1.83 20.22 6.05
CA ILE A 160 -1.40 19.07 5.23
C ILE A 160 -2.26 17.85 5.56
N PHE A 161 -2.44 17.49 6.84
CA PHE A 161 -3.26 16.34 7.25
C PHE A 161 -4.70 16.43 6.74
N LYS A 162 -5.30 17.63 6.83
CA LYS A 162 -6.63 17.88 6.30
C LYS A 162 -6.71 17.57 4.79
N ARG A 163 -5.68 17.94 4.03
CA ARG A 163 -5.62 17.64 2.59
C ARG A 163 -5.39 16.17 2.30
N ASN A 164 -4.56 15.47 3.09
CA ASN A 164 -4.45 14.01 2.98
C ASN A 164 -5.83 13.34 3.14
N VAL A 165 -6.62 13.77 4.12
CA VAL A 165 -7.98 13.24 4.35
C VAL A 165 -8.91 13.58 3.17
N HIS A 166 -8.86 14.81 2.65
CA HIS A 166 -9.69 15.20 1.50
C HIS A 166 -9.28 14.50 0.20
N ALA A 167 -8.00 14.15 0.06
CA ALA A 167 -7.47 13.43 -1.10
C ALA A 167 -7.68 11.91 -1.02
N SER A 168 -7.94 11.38 0.18
CA SER A 168 -8.11 9.94 0.41
C SER A 168 -9.25 9.37 -0.41
N GLY A 169 -8.94 8.38 -1.26
CA GLY A 169 -9.88 7.77 -2.19
C GLY A 169 -10.30 8.68 -3.36
N VAL A 170 -9.67 9.84 -3.54
CA VAL A 170 -9.89 10.77 -4.66
C VAL A 170 -8.74 10.73 -5.64
N ILE A 171 -7.52 10.89 -5.15
CA ILE A 171 -6.27 10.77 -5.91
C ILE A 171 -5.30 9.85 -5.17
N PRO A 172 -4.47 9.06 -5.87
CA PRO A 172 -3.43 8.26 -5.22
C PRO A 172 -2.42 9.15 -4.48
N GLN A 173 -2.08 8.75 -3.26
CA GLN A 173 -1.12 9.43 -2.40
C GLN A 173 -0.01 8.46 -2.01
N ILE A 174 1.23 8.77 -2.36
CA ILE A 174 2.39 7.91 -2.10
C ILE A 174 3.43 8.69 -1.31
N SER A 175 3.91 8.11 -0.22
CA SER A 175 4.97 8.67 0.63
C SER A 175 6.25 7.85 0.52
N LEU A 176 7.33 8.50 0.10
CA LEU A 176 8.67 7.91 0.04
C LEU A 176 9.47 8.46 1.22
N ILE A 177 9.88 7.59 2.13
CA ILE A 177 10.66 7.98 3.31
C ILE A 177 12.14 7.70 2.99
N MET A 178 12.90 8.76 2.76
CA MET A 178 14.29 8.70 2.32
C MET A 178 15.26 9.29 3.35
N GLY A 179 14.79 9.45 4.59
CA GLY A 179 15.57 9.94 5.70
C GLY A 179 14.78 9.94 6.99
N PRO A 180 15.18 10.74 7.98
CA PRO A 180 14.37 10.92 9.18
C PRO A 180 12.98 11.43 8.86
N CYS A 181 11.98 10.89 9.56
CA CYS A 181 10.61 11.35 9.54
C CYS A 181 10.07 11.23 10.97
N ALA A 182 10.15 12.32 11.75
CA ALA A 182 9.93 12.27 13.19
C ALA A 182 8.83 13.24 13.64
N GLY A 183 8.14 12.90 14.73
CA GLY A 183 7.13 13.72 15.35
C GLY A 183 5.94 13.98 14.43
N GLY A 184 5.57 15.26 14.23
CA GLY A 184 4.46 15.64 13.34
C GLY A 184 4.60 15.17 11.90
N ALA A 185 5.81 14.94 11.42
CA ALA A 185 6.09 14.51 10.06
C ALA A 185 5.56 13.10 9.72
N VAL A 186 5.37 12.21 10.71
CA VAL A 186 4.92 10.83 10.48
C VAL A 186 3.43 10.69 10.17
N TYR A 187 2.62 11.66 10.57
CA TYR A 187 1.16 11.54 10.44
C TYR A 187 0.69 11.68 9.01
N SER A 188 1.29 12.58 8.21
CA SER A 188 0.96 12.73 6.79
C SER A 188 1.22 11.43 6.02
N PRO A 189 2.41 10.80 6.07
CA PRO A 189 2.63 9.48 5.46
C PRO A 189 1.65 8.41 5.92
N ALA A 190 1.31 8.36 7.21
CA ALA A 190 0.36 7.38 7.75
C ALA A 190 -1.07 7.54 7.17
N LEU A 191 -1.41 8.72 6.65
CA LEU A 191 -2.69 9.00 6.00
C LEU A 191 -2.68 8.73 4.50
N THR A 192 -1.52 8.51 3.88
CA THR A 192 -1.40 8.21 2.45
C THR A 192 -1.72 6.74 2.13
N ASP A 193 -1.89 6.42 0.85
CA ASP A 193 -2.27 5.06 0.43
C ASP A 193 -1.11 4.09 0.53
N PHE A 194 0.12 4.55 0.22
CA PHE A 194 1.33 3.74 0.26
C PHE A 194 2.50 4.50 0.90
N VAL A 195 3.27 3.78 1.70
CA VAL A 195 4.50 4.27 2.34
C VAL A 195 5.64 3.35 1.95
N LEU A 196 6.67 3.89 1.31
CA LEU A 196 7.88 3.17 0.92
C LEU A 196 9.04 3.69 1.76
N MET A 197 9.90 2.82 2.27
CA MET A 197 11.01 3.20 3.15
C MET A 197 12.33 2.65 2.63
N VAL A 198 13.38 3.48 2.65
CA VAL A 198 14.73 3.06 2.28
C VAL A 198 15.45 2.44 3.48
N SER A 199 15.95 1.23 3.30
CA SER A 199 16.66 0.46 4.32
C SER A 199 17.88 1.23 4.87
N GLU A 200 18.12 1.15 6.17
CA GLU A 200 19.26 1.77 6.88
C GLU A 200 19.37 3.30 6.77
N LYS A 201 18.53 3.97 5.99
CA LYS A 201 18.56 5.43 5.77
C LYS A 201 17.32 6.15 6.28
N SER A 202 16.20 5.45 6.37
CA SER A 202 14.91 6.05 6.74
C SER A 202 14.41 5.55 8.09
N HIS A 203 13.83 6.47 8.85
CA HIS A 203 13.26 6.19 10.16
C HIS A 203 11.94 6.95 10.33
N MET A 204 10.93 6.27 10.87
CA MET A 204 9.66 6.87 11.27
C MET A 204 9.39 6.58 12.74
N PHE A 205 9.13 7.61 13.55
CA PHE A 205 8.69 7.47 14.94
C PHE A 205 8.04 8.76 15.46
N ILE A 206 7.14 8.63 16.41
CA ILE A 206 6.51 9.80 17.06
C ILE A 206 7.54 10.52 17.92
N THR A 207 8.30 9.77 18.73
CA THR A 207 9.39 10.27 19.58
C THR A 207 10.60 9.37 19.44
N GLY A 208 11.79 9.98 19.39
CA GLY A 208 13.04 9.25 19.21
C GLY A 208 13.49 8.46 20.45
N PRO A 209 14.54 7.61 20.29
CA PRO A 209 15.06 6.74 21.35
C PRO A 209 15.40 7.45 22.67
N ASP A 210 15.96 8.66 22.60
CA ASP A 210 16.35 9.43 23.81
C ASP A 210 15.15 9.81 24.69
N VAL A 211 14.02 10.18 24.05
CA VAL A 211 12.78 10.50 24.76
C VAL A 211 12.18 9.23 25.37
N ILE A 212 12.17 8.13 24.63
CA ILE A 212 11.70 6.83 25.13
C ILE A 212 12.51 6.42 26.35
N LYS A 213 13.84 6.45 26.26
CA LYS A 213 14.72 6.14 27.39
C LYS A 213 14.41 7.00 28.62
N THR A 214 14.16 8.30 28.41
CA THR A 214 13.86 9.22 29.51
C THR A 214 12.51 8.95 30.17
N VAL A 215 11.49 8.58 29.38
CA VAL A 215 10.10 8.44 29.87
C VAL A 215 9.80 7.03 30.36
N THR A 216 10.22 6.00 29.61
CA THR A 216 9.89 4.59 29.89
C THR A 216 11.05 3.79 30.45
N GLY A 217 12.29 4.29 30.32
CA GLY A 217 13.51 3.56 30.67
C GLY A 217 13.95 2.53 29.64
N GLU A 218 13.26 2.37 28.53
CA GLU A 218 13.60 1.43 27.47
C GLU A 218 14.80 1.93 26.66
N GLU A 219 15.72 1.03 26.36
CA GLU A 219 16.85 1.28 25.46
C GLU A 219 16.56 0.63 24.10
N VAL A 220 16.54 1.45 23.05
CA VAL A 220 16.24 1.01 21.68
C VAL A 220 17.05 1.85 20.69
N THR A 221 17.51 1.24 19.62
CA THR A 221 18.18 1.97 18.52
C THR A 221 17.15 2.61 17.57
N PHE A 222 17.61 3.53 16.71
CA PHE A 222 16.76 4.14 15.68
C PHE A 222 16.17 3.08 14.74
N GLU A 223 16.96 2.10 14.31
CA GLU A 223 16.52 1.02 13.43
C GLU A 223 15.51 0.09 14.11
N GLU A 224 15.76 -0.32 15.34
CA GLU A 224 14.83 -1.18 16.08
C GLU A 224 13.51 -0.49 16.37
N LEU A 225 13.52 0.83 16.65
CA LEU A 225 12.32 1.60 16.95
C LEU A 225 11.47 1.86 15.71
N GLY A 226 12.09 2.35 14.65
CA GLY A 226 11.35 2.88 13.50
C GLY A 226 12.08 2.81 12.18
N GLY A 227 13.02 1.89 12.01
CA GLY A 227 13.69 1.64 10.74
C GLY A 227 12.77 0.99 9.70
N ALA A 228 13.21 0.97 8.45
CA ALA A 228 12.44 0.42 7.34
C ALA A 228 12.00 -1.02 7.59
N HIS A 229 12.90 -1.87 8.07
CA HIS A 229 12.58 -3.26 8.39
C HIS A 229 11.50 -3.40 9.47
N THR A 230 11.57 -2.60 10.54
CA THR A 230 10.60 -2.62 11.63
C THR A 230 9.20 -2.26 11.15
N HIS A 231 9.08 -1.23 10.32
CA HIS A 231 7.80 -0.81 9.77
C HIS A 231 7.26 -1.73 8.68
N ASN A 232 8.12 -2.44 7.96
CA ASN A 232 7.72 -3.43 6.97
C ASN A 232 7.41 -4.82 7.55
N SER A 233 7.85 -5.14 8.78
CA SER A 233 7.67 -6.49 9.34
C SER A 233 6.80 -6.54 10.59
N ARG A 234 6.82 -5.48 11.43
CA ARG A 234 6.14 -5.46 12.73
C ARG A 234 4.93 -4.55 12.78
N SER A 235 5.07 -3.29 12.36
CA SER A 235 3.99 -2.32 12.50
C SER A 235 3.05 -2.27 11.29
N GLY A 236 3.51 -2.70 10.10
CA GLY A 236 2.74 -2.61 8.86
C GLY A 236 2.50 -1.18 8.38
N VAL A 237 3.25 -0.18 8.88
CA VAL A 237 3.14 1.20 8.39
C VAL A 237 3.70 1.33 6.98
N ALA A 238 4.83 0.65 6.70
CA ALA A 238 5.47 0.66 5.40
C ALA A 238 5.03 -0.52 4.54
N HIS A 239 4.86 -0.26 3.26
CA HIS A 239 4.39 -1.23 2.25
C HIS A 239 5.53 -1.88 1.48
N TYR A 240 6.68 -1.19 1.39
CA TYR A 240 7.87 -1.67 0.71
C TYR A 240 9.13 -1.21 1.43
N GLU A 241 10.11 -2.10 1.57
CA GLU A 241 11.46 -1.84 2.06
C GLU A 241 12.41 -1.84 0.88
N ALA A 242 12.81 -0.63 0.43
CA ALA A 242 13.73 -0.44 -0.67
C ALA A 242 15.18 -0.60 -0.21
N SER A 243 16.03 -1.18 -1.06
CA SER A 243 17.46 -1.35 -0.82
C SER A 243 18.22 -0.02 -0.80
N ASP A 244 17.79 0.91 -1.64
CA ASP A 244 18.35 2.26 -1.78
C ASP A 244 17.30 3.25 -2.32
N GLU A 245 17.73 4.50 -2.60
CA GLU A 245 16.81 5.54 -3.07
C GLU A 245 16.34 5.30 -4.51
N GLU A 246 17.17 4.71 -5.38
CA GLU A 246 16.82 4.40 -6.76
C GLU A 246 15.74 3.31 -6.81
N ASP A 247 15.93 2.19 -6.10
CA ASP A 247 14.94 1.12 -5.94
C ASP A 247 13.60 1.67 -5.40
N CYS A 248 13.66 2.60 -4.43
CA CYS A 248 12.45 3.23 -3.89
C CYS A 248 11.69 4.06 -4.96
N LEU A 249 12.41 4.81 -5.80
CA LEU A 249 11.83 5.59 -6.88
C LEU A 249 11.27 4.69 -7.99
N GLU A 250 11.99 3.64 -8.36
CA GLU A 250 11.55 2.65 -9.35
C GLU A 250 10.28 1.92 -8.89
N PHE A 251 10.22 1.47 -7.63
CA PHE A 251 9.01 0.85 -7.08
C PHE A 251 7.83 1.81 -7.09
N ALA A 252 8.05 3.10 -6.77
CA ALA A 252 6.98 4.11 -6.81
C ALA A 252 6.46 4.33 -8.25
N ARG A 253 7.34 4.34 -9.25
CA ARG A 253 6.96 4.41 -10.67
C ARG A 253 6.17 3.16 -11.09
N ALA A 254 6.66 1.98 -10.73
CA ALA A 254 5.97 0.71 -10.98
C ALA A 254 4.56 0.70 -10.35
N LEU A 255 4.44 1.14 -9.10
CA LEU A 255 3.15 1.24 -8.40
C LEU A 255 2.17 2.18 -9.12
N LEU A 256 2.64 3.35 -9.57
CA LEU A 256 1.82 4.29 -10.35
C LEU A 256 1.32 3.68 -11.67
N SER A 257 2.04 2.72 -12.26
CA SER A 257 1.60 2.05 -13.50
C SER A 257 0.37 1.16 -13.31
N TYR A 258 0.03 0.80 -12.07
CA TYR A 258 -1.18 0.03 -11.73
C TYR A 258 -2.35 0.93 -11.29
N LEU A 259 -2.08 2.19 -10.91
CA LEU A 259 -3.08 3.09 -10.36
C LEU A 259 -3.60 4.07 -11.42
N PRO A 260 -4.89 4.45 -11.41
CA PRO A 260 -5.41 5.53 -12.25
C PRO A 260 -4.86 6.88 -11.77
N SER A 261 -5.11 7.94 -12.53
CA SER A 261 -4.76 9.29 -12.09
C SER A 261 -5.63 9.77 -10.92
N ASN A 262 -6.89 9.35 -10.90
CA ASN A 262 -7.86 9.67 -9.84
C ASN A 262 -9.00 8.64 -9.83
N ASN A 263 -9.92 8.76 -8.90
CA ASN A 263 -11.04 7.83 -8.71
C ASN A 263 -12.12 7.86 -9.82
N LEU A 264 -12.06 8.79 -10.75
CA LEU A 264 -12.97 8.87 -11.88
C LEU A 264 -12.40 8.24 -13.16
N ASP A 265 -11.09 8.03 -13.18
CA ASP A 265 -10.37 7.43 -14.31
C ASP A 265 -10.25 5.90 -14.13
N GLU A 266 -10.10 5.21 -15.25
CA GLU A 266 -9.72 3.79 -15.26
C GLU A 266 -8.19 3.65 -15.12
N PRO A 267 -7.67 2.57 -14.51
CA PRO A 267 -6.25 2.27 -14.50
C PRO A 267 -5.65 2.13 -15.89
N PRO A 268 -4.35 2.40 -16.09
CA PRO A 268 -3.68 2.23 -17.37
C PRO A 268 -3.81 0.80 -17.92
N VAL A 269 -3.98 0.68 -19.23
CA VAL A 269 -4.08 -0.62 -19.93
C VAL A 269 -2.89 -0.78 -20.85
N PHE A 270 -2.24 -1.94 -20.79
CA PHE A 270 -1.14 -2.31 -21.66
C PHE A 270 -1.63 -3.27 -22.76
N GLU A 271 -1.05 -3.18 -23.93
CA GLU A 271 -1.34 -4.12 -25.00
C GLU A 271 -0.68 -5.48 -24.69
N THR A 272 -1.45 -6.54 -24.81
CA THR A 272 -1.01 -7.93 -24.61
C THR A 272 -1.79 -8.88 -25.50
N GLU A 273 -1.27 -10.06 -25.72
CA GLU A 273 -1.98 -11.11 -26.46
C GLU A 273 -3.20 -11.62 -25.68
N PRO A 274 -4.34 -11.82 -26.35
CA PRO A 274 -5.56 -12.27 -25.68
C PRO A 274 -5.44 -13.71 -25.20
N VAL A 275 -5.90 -13.98 -24.00
CA VAL A 275 -6.00 -15.35 -23.44
C VAL A 275 -7.21 -16.07 -24.05
N LEU A 276 -6.95 -17.06 -24.88
CA LEU A 276 -8.01 -17.77 -25.64
C LEU A 276 -8.26 -19.19 -25.12
N SER A 277 -7.24 -19.88 -24.61
CA SER A 277 -7.30 -21.27 -24.18
C SER A 277 -6.28 -21.57 -23.09
N VAL A 278 -6.44 -22.71 -22.45
CA VAL A 278 -5.51 -23.28 -21.49
C VAL A 278 -4.18 -23.59 -22.17
N THR A 279 -3.08 -23.18 -21.58
CA THR A 279 -1.71 -23.44 -22.02
C THR A 279 -1.12 -24.69 -21.33
N ASP A 280 0.06 -25.13 -21.76
CA ASP A 280 0.77 -26.21 -21.05
C ASP A 280 1.27 -25.76 -19.69
N ALA A 281 1.65 -24.48 -19.52
CA ALA A 281 1.99 -23.91 -18.22
C ALA A 281 0.79 -23.91 -17.26
N ASP A 282 -0.40 -23.53 -17.71
CA ASP A 282 -1.61 -23.58 -16.87
C ASP A 282 -1.89 -25.00 -16.31
N ARG A 283 -1.50 -26.08 -17.05
CA ARG A 283 -1.71 -27.46 -16.62
C ARG A 283 -0.85 -27.87 -15.41
N GLU A 284 0.19 -27.12 -15.09
CA GLU A 284 0.98 -27.34 -13.88
C GLU A 284 0.14 -27.17 -12.61
N LEU A 285 -0.87 -26.31 -12.66
CA LEU A 285 -1.82 -26.10 -11.55
C LEU A 285 -2.62 -27.37 -11.21
N ASP A 286 -2.86 -28.27 -12.17
CA ASP A 286 -3.64 -29.51 -11.94
C ASP A 286 -2.98 -30.47 -10.94
N THR A 287 -1.68 -30.31 -10.67
CA THR A 287 -0.90 -31.12 -9.72
C THR A 287 -0.31 -30.32 -8.56
N LEU A 288 -0.62 -29.01 -8.46
CA LEU A 288 -0.02 -28.13 -7.45
C LEU A 288 -0.49 -28.44 -6.03
N ILE A 289 -1.78 -28.74 -5.86
CA ILE A 289 -2.34 -28.99 -4.53
C ILE A 289 -1.94 -30.38 -4.04
N PRO A 290 -1.24 -30.49 -2.90
CA PRO A 290 -0.89 -31.78 -2.32
C PRO A 290 -2.14 -32.58 -1.90
N ASP A 291 -2.09 -33.91 -2.03
CA ASP A 291 -3.17 -34.82 -1.57
C ASP A 291 -3.40 -34.70 -0.06
N SER A 292 -2.34 -34.44 0.71
CA SER A 292 -2.46 -34.23 2.15
C SER A 292 -2.89 -32.80 2.45
N ALA A 293 -4.02 -32.63 3.14
CA ALA A 293 -4.53 -31.34 3.58
C ALA A 293 -3.58 -30.59 4.56
N ASN A 294 -2.61 -31.28 5.14
CA ASN A 294 -1.61 -30.72 6.06
C ASN A 294 -0.31 -30.30 5.36
N GLN A 295 -0.12 -30.67 4.10
CA GLN A 295 1.04 -30.25 3.32
C GLN A 295 0.76 -28.87 2.70
N PRO A 296 1.57 -27.84 2.99
CA PRO A 296 1.41 -26.52 2.40
C PRO A 296 1.92 -26.49 0.95
N TYR A 297 1.46 -25.50 0.20
CA TYR A 297 1.97 -25.10 -1.11
C TYR A 297 2.10 -23.59 -1.16
N ASP A 298 2.87 -23.07 -2.10
CA ASP A 298 3.06 -21.62 -2.26
C ASP A 298 1.97 -21.02 -3.14
N MET A 299 1.19 -20.11 -2.57
CA MET A 299 0.12 -19.43 -3.30
C MET A 299 0.67 -18.48 -4.39
N HIS A 300 1.92 -18.01 -4.28
CA HIS A 300 2.54 -17.21 -5.35
C HIS A 300 2.59 -17.97 -6.68
N THR A 301 2.74 -19.29 -6.66
CA THR A 301 2.68 -20.10 -7.89
C THR A 301 1.32 -19.96 -8.57
N VAL A 302 0.21 -20.01 -7.83
CA VAL A 302 -1.14 -19.80 -8.40
C VAL A 302 -1.28 -18.41 -8.97
N ILE A 303 -0.80 -17.41 -8.23
CA ILE A 303 -0.85 -16.01 -8.65
C ILE A 303 -0.08 -15.80 -9.96
N GLY A 304 1.15 -16.32 -10.06
CA GLY A 304 1.99 -16.20 -11.26
C GLY A 304 1.29 -16.78 -12.50
N HIS A 305 0.72 -18.00 -12.41
CA HIS A 305 0.00 -18.60 -13.55
C HIS A 305 -1.23 -17.82 -14.03
N VAL A 306 -1.79 -16.96 -13.19
CA VAL A 306 -2.97 -16.15 -13.56
C VAL A 306 -2.58 -14.81 -14.18
N LEU A 307 -1.49 -14.22 -13.73
CA LEU A 307 -1.03 -12.90 -14.16
C LEU A 307 -0.29 -12.95 -15.51
N ASP A 308 -0.33 -11.84 -16.23
CA ASP A 308 0.45 -11.66 -17.44
C ASP A 308 1.94 -11.63 -17.09
N ASP A 309 2.75 -12.38 -17.86
CA ASP A 309 4.20 -12.51 -17.70
C ASP A 309 4.66 -12.89 -16.28
N GLU A 310 3.76 -13.47 -15.46
CA GLU A 310 3.97 -13.79 -14.04
C GLU A 310 4.35 -12.56 -13.19
N GLU A 311 4.14 -11.34 -13.71
CA GLU A 311 4.48 -10.09 -13.02
C GLU A 311 3.54 -9.80 -11.86
N PHE A 312 4.10 -9.78 -10.66
CA PHE A 312 3.38 -9.49 -9.43
C PHE A 312 4.11 -8.45 -8.58
N LEU A 313 3.49 -7.26 -8.42
CA LEU A 313 3.99 -6.21 -7.53
C LEU A 313 3.39 -6.40 -6.13
N GLU A 314 4.05 -7.22 -5.32
CA GLU A 314 3.62 -7.47 -3.95
C GLU A 314 3.86 -6.25 -3.05
N VAL A 315 2.87 -5.88 -2.25
CA VAL A 315 2.97 -4.87 -1.20
C VAL A 315 2.83 -5.52 0.17
N HIS A 316 3.49 -4.99 1.19
CA HIS A 316 3.53 -5.59 2.53
C HIS A 316 4.05 -7.05 2.54
N ALA A 317 4.98 -7.41 1.66
CA ALA A 317 5.49 -8.79 1.56
C ALA A 317 6.01 -9.34 2.90
N ARG A 318 6.59 -8.49 3.76
CA ARG A 318 7.13 -8.87 5.07
C ARG A 318 6.16 -8.74 6.23
N PHE A 319 5.04 -8.03 6.05
CA PHE A 319 4.00 -7.85 7.08
C PHE A 319 2.86 -8.82 6.87
N ALA A 320 2.45 -9.54 7.92
CA ALA A 320 1.39 -10.54 7.86
C ALA A 320 1.53 -11.48 6.64
N PRO A 321 2.60 -12.30 6.57
CA PRO A 321 2.89 -13.12 5.38
C PRO A 321 1.89 -14.26 5.17
N ASN A 322 0.98 -14.49 6.10
CA ASN A 322 -0.15 -15.42 5.99
C ASN A 322 -1.24 -14.93 5.03
N ILE A 323 -1.17 -13.67 4.60
CA ILE A 323 -1.98 -13.14 3.50
C ILE A 323 -1.10 -12.34 2.53
N VAL A 324 -1.25 -12.61 1.25
CA VAL A 324 -0.54 -11.96 0.15
C VAL A 324 -1.46 -10.90 -0.45
N VAL A 325 -0.95 -9.68 -0.65
CA VAL A 325 -1.65 -8.62 -1.38
C VAL A 325 -0.68 -7.92 -2.33
N GLY A 326 -1.17 -7.52 -3.49
CA GLY A 326 -0.35 -6.85 -4.49
C GLY A 326 -1.10 -6.64 -5.80
N PHE A 327 -0.42 -6.07 -6.77
CA PHE A 327 -0.96 -5.77 -8.09
C PHE A 327 -0.34 -6.66 -9.16
N GLY A 328 -1.12 -7.00 -10.15
CA GLY A 328 -0.68 -7.63 -11.38
C GLY A 328 -1.56 -7.19 -12.54
N ARG A 329 -1.37 -7.82 -13.71
CA ARG A 329 -2.22 -7.57 -14.87
C ARG A 329 -2.83 -8.86 -15.40
N VAL A 330 -4.04 -8.73 -15.90
CA VAL A 330 -4.75 -9.78 -16.64
C VAL A 330 -5.25 -9.15 -17.95
N GLU A 331 -4.75 -9.63 -19.06
CA GLU A 331 -4.96 -9.03 -20.38
C GLU A 331 -4.60 -7.52 -20.41
N GLY A 332 -3.43 -7.19 -19.88
CA GLY A 332 -2.89 -5.84 -19.81
C GLY A 332 -3.59 -4.90 -18.83
N ARG A 333 -4.62 -5.35 -18.10
CA ARG A 333 -5.41 -4.55 -17.16
C ARG A 333 -5.01 -4.83 -15.72
N PRO A 334 -4.77 -3.79 -14.92
CA PRO A 334 -4.48 -3.96 -13.51
C PRO A 334 -5.58 -4.72 -12.77
N VAL A 335 -5.15 -5.60 -11.88
CA VAL A 335 -5.97 -6.30 -10.91
C VAL A 335 -5.27 -6.29 -9.55
N GLY A 336 -6.04 -6.21 -8.48
CA GLY A 336 -5.55 -6.41 -7.12
C GLY A 336 -5.69 -7.87 -6.72
N ILE A 337 -4.66 -8.44 -6.11
CA ILE A 337 -4.64 -9.81 -5.61
C ILE A 337 -4.79 -9.78 -4.10
N VAL A 338 -5.67 -10.62 -3.56
CA VAL A 338 -5.76 -10.94 -2.12
C VAL A 338 -5.78 -12.46 -1.98
N ALA A 339 -4.78 -13.04 -1.33
CA ALA A 339 -4.65 -14.48 -1.30
C ALA A 339 -4.17 -14.99 0.06
N ASN A 340 -4.75 -16.07 0.58
CA ASN A 340 -4.20 -16.74 1.75
C ASN A 340 -2.90 -17.46 1.36
N GLN A 341 -1.89 -17.40 2.24
CA GLN A 341 -0.61 -18.10 2.02
C GLN A 341 -0.50 -19.33 2.94
N PRO A 342 -0.73 -20.54 2.43
CA PRO A 342 -0.67 -21.75 3.25
C PRO A 342 0.70 -22.05 3.87
N MET A 343 1.76 -21.50 3.28
CA MET A 343 3.15 -21.63 3.80
C MET A 343 3.35 -20.89 5.11
N SER A 344 2.49 -19.90 5.43
CA SER A 344 2.57 -19.09 6.64
C SER A 344 1.30 -19.26 7.47
N PHE A 345 1.42 -19.75 8.71
CA PHE A 345 0.28 -20.00 9.61
C PHE A 345 -0.90 -20.71 8.95
N ALA A 346 -0.62 -21.60 7.98
CA ALA A 346 -1.61 -22.32 7.18
C ALA A 346 -2.64 -21.41 6.47
N GLY A 347 -2.33 -20.15 6.21
CA GLY A 347 -3.24 -19.17 5.60
C GLY A 347 -4.33 -18.64 6.54
N THR A 348 -4.22 -18.87 7.87
CA THR A 348 -5.19 -18.36 8.87
C THR A 348 -5.27 -16.85 8.84
N LEU A 349 -6.44 -16.28 9.12
CA LEU A 349 -6.62 -14.84 9.33
C LEU A 349 -6.34 -14.49 10.79
N ASP A 350 -5.32 -13.68 11.02
CA ASP A 350 -5.10 -12.98 12.28
C ASP A 350 -5.45 -11.49 12.15
N ILE A 351 -5.21 -10.74 13.21
CA ILE A 351 -5.49 -9.29 13.24
C ILE A 351 -4.73 -8.58 12.12
N ALA A 352 -3.43 -8.84 11.97
CA ALA A 352 -2.58 -8.17 11.00
C ALA A 352 -2.97 -8.49 9.55
N ALA A 353 -3.24 -9.76 9.26
CA ALA A 353 -3.71 -10.21 7.94
C ALA A 353 -5.05 -9.58 7.58
N SER A 354 -5.98 -9.51 8.53
CA SER A 354 -7.30 -8.92 8.32
C SER A 354 -7.21 -7.42 7.99
N GLU A 355 -6.38 -6.67 8.70
CA GLU A 355 -6.19 -5.23 8.46
C GLU A 355 -5.43 -4.95 7.16
N LYS A 356 -4.38 -5.73 6.86
CA LYS A 356 -3.64 -5.67 5.59
C LYS A 356 -4.57 -5.86 4.40
N ALA A 357 -5.33 -6.96 4.39
CA ALA A 357 -6.26 -7.26 3.31
C ALA A 357 -7.40 -6.23 3.21
N ALA A 358 -7.99 -5.82 4.34
CA ALA A 358 -9.06 -4.83 4.35
C ALA A 358 -8.61 -3.48 3.76
N ARG A 359 -7.42 -2.99 4.13
CA ARG A 359 -6.87 -1.76 3.57
C ARG A 359 -6.63 -1.88 2.07
N PHE A 360 -6.08 -3.03 1.63
CA PHE A 360 -5.78 -3.26 0.22
C PHE A 360 -7.05 -3.34 -0.64
N VAL A 361 -8.08 -4.08 -0.20
CA VAL A 361 -9.38 -4.15 -0.90
C VAL A 361 -9.99 -2.75 -1.04
N ARG A 362 -9.97 -1.94 0.02
CA ARG A 362 -10.47 -0.56 -0.04
C ARG A 362 -9.68 0.32 -0.99
N THR A 363 -8.37 0.16 -1.06
CA THR A 363 -7.52 0.87 -2.02
C THR A 363 -7.88 0.50 -3.46
N CYS A 364 -8.05 -0.79 -3.74
CA CYS A 364 -8.49 -1.27 -5.05
C CYS A 364 -9.87 -0.69 -5.44
N ASP A 365 -10.83 -0.74 -4.51
CA ASP A 365 -12.18 -0.20 -4.75
C ASP A 365 -12.16 1.31 -5.00
N ALA A 366 -11.38 2.07 -4.22
CA ALA A 366 -11.24 3.52 -4.38
C ALA A 366 -10.68 3.92 -5.75
N PHE A 367 -9.85 3.06 -6.36
CA PHE A 367 -9.14 3.34 -7.61
C PHE A 367 -9.55 2.44 -8.78
N ASN A 368 -10.77 1.92 -8.78
CA ASN A 368 -11.38 1.19 -9.88
C ASN A 368 -10.59 -0.07 -10.31
N ILE A 369 -9.89 -0.72 -9.39
CA ILE A 369 -9.09 -1.92 -9.65
C ILE A 369 -9.88 -3.15 -9.26
N PRO A 370 -10.20 -4.08 -10.18
CA PRO A 370 -10.84 -5.35 -9.86
C PRO A 370 -10.03 -6.16 -8.85
N VAL A 371 -10.70 -6.91 -7.96
CA VAL A 371 -10.03 -7.74 -6.97
C VAL A 371 -10.21 -9.22 -7.30
N LEU A 372 -9.08 -9.94 -7.39
CA LEU A 372 -9.01 -11.39 -7.48
C LEU A 372 -8.64 -11.95 -6.12
N THR A 373 -9.47 -12.83 -5.58
CA THR A 373 -9.25 -13.44 -4.27
C THR A 373 -8.98 -14.93 -4.42
N PHE A 374 -7.86 -15.42 -3.86
CA PHE A 374 -7.54 -16.85 -3.80
C PHE A 374 -7.65 -17.33 -2.36
N VAL A 375 -8.48 -18.36 -2.15
CA VAL A 375 -8.88 -18.79 -0.81
C VAL A 375 -8.32 -20.17 -0.48
N ASP A 376 -7.49 -20.22 0.55
CA ASP A 376 -7.13 -21.43 1.29
C ASP A 376 -7.00 -21.05 2.78
N VAL A 377 -8.13 -21.00 3.48
CA VAL A 377 -8.22 -20.45 4.83
C VAL A 377 -8.90 -21.43 5.80
N PRO A 378 -8.20 -21.93 6.83
CA PRO A 378 -8.80 -22.83 7.83
C PRO A 378 -9.64 -22.11 8.89
N GLY A 379 -9.59 -20.77 8.96
CA GLY A 379 -10.33 -19.99 9.94
C GLY A 379 -9.59 -18.72 10.37
N PHE A 380 -10.16 -18.01 11.34
CA PHE A 380 -9.45 -17.00 12.10
C PHE A 380 -8.53 -17.67 13.13
N LEU A 381 -7.36 -17.03 13.38
CA LEU A 381 -6.38 -17.56 14.34
C LEU A 381 -6.96 -17.51 15.77
N PRO A 382 -7.08 -18.66 16.44
CA PRO A 382 -7.56 -18.69 17.81
C PRO A 382 -6.46 -18.29 18.80
N GLY A 383 -6.85 -17.82 19.97
CA GLY A 383 -5.97 -17.55 21.09
C GLY A 383 -6.31 -16.28 21.86
N THR A 384 -5.93 -16.25 23.13
CA THR A 384 -6.21 -15.12 24.04
C THR A 384 -5.56 -13.83 23.55
N ASP A 385 -4.37 -13.92 22.93
CA ASP A 385 -3.70 -12.76 22.35
C ASP A 385 -4.55 -12.12 21.25
N GLN A 386 -5.09 -12.92 20.33
CA GLN A 386 -5.97 -12.44 19.26
C GLN A 386 -7.29 -11.87 19.80
N GLU A 387 -7.93 -12.58 20.75
CA GLU A 387 -9.19 -12.14 21.34
C GLU A 387 -9.06 -10.83 22.11
N TRP A 388 -8.03 -10.72 22.97
CA TRP A 388 -7.81 -9.54 23.80
C TRP A 388 -7.31 -8.33 23.00
N ASN A 389 -6.57 -8.55 21.92
CA ASN A 389 -6.16 -7.49 21.00
C ASN A 389 -7.23 -7.14 19.96
N GLY A 390 -8.43 -7.75 20.06
CA GLY A 390 -9.63 -7.35 19.35
C GLY A 390 -9.79 -7.90 17.94
N ILE A 391 -9.47 -9.20 17.73
CA ILE A 391 -9.66 -9.89 16.43
C ILE A 391 -11.08 -9.71 15.90
N ILE A 392 -12.12 -9.71 16.76
CA ILE A 392 -13.52 -9.53 16.35
C ILE A 392 -13.70 -8.18 15.66
N ARG A 393 -13.28 -7.10 16.30
CA ARG A 393 -13.39 -5.74 15.76
C ARG A 393 -12.48 -5.51 14.55
N ARG A 394 -11.23 -5.95 14.66
CA ARG A 394 -10.20 -5.71 13.63
C ARG A 394 -10.40 -6.65 12.42
N GLY A 395 -10.83 -7.90 12.67
CA GLY A 395 -11.20 -8.84 11.61
C GLY A 395 -12.46 -8.41 10.84
N ALA A 396 -13.41 -7.75 11.52
CA ALA A 396 -14.60 -7.19 10.87
C ALA A 396 -14.28 -6.11 9.81
N LYS A 397 -13.10 -5.51 9.84
CA LYS A 397 -12.67 -4.57 8.78
C LYS A 397 -12.60 -5.22 7.41
N LEU A 398 -12.16 -6.49 7.35
CA LEU A 398 -12.07 -7.22 6.08
C LEU A 398 -13.45 -7.54 5.51
N LEU A 399 -14.37 -7.99 6.37
CA LEU A 399 -15.77 -8.19 6.02
C LEU A 399 -16.39 -6.89 5.48
N TYR A 400 -16.14 -5.78 6.18
CA TYR A 400 -16.64 -4.46 5.78
C TYR A 400 -16.09 -4.06 4.41
N ALA A 401 -14.80 -4.25 4.17
CA ALA A 401 -14.13 -3.87 2.92
C ALA A 401 -14.74 -4.60 1.71
N TYR A 402 -14.93 -5.91 1.79
CA TYR A 402 -15.55 -6.67 0.70
C TYR A 402 -17.02 -6.32 0.50
N ALA A 403 -17.79 -6.18 1.59
CA ALA A 403 -19.21 -5.84 1.48
C ALA A 403 -19.48 -4.42 0.96
N GLU A 404 -18.52 -3.52 1.10
CA GLU A 404 -18.61 -2.14 0.59
C GLU A 404 -18.06 -1.99 -0.85
N ALA A 405 -17.22 -2.92 -1.31
CA ALA A 405 -16.55 -2.83 -2.60
C ALA A 405 -17.54 -2.88 -3.78
N THR A 406 -17.32 -1.99 -4.74
CA THR A 406 -18.15 -1.82 -5.93
C THR A 406 -17.46 -2.27 -7.23
N VAL A 407 -16.15 -2.48 -7.18
CA VAL A 407 -15.36 -3.02 -8.30
C VAL A 407 -15.69 -4.49 -8.58
N PRO A 408 -15.33 -5.04 -9.76
CA PRO A 408 -15.44 -6.47 -10.01
C PRO A 408 -14.70 -7.30 -8.95
N LEU A 409 -15.38 -8.28 -8.38
CA LEU A 409 -14.85 -9.20 -7.37
C LEU A 409 -14.93 -10.64 -7.90
N VAL A 410 -13.79 -11.29 -8.09
CA VAL A 410 -13.69 -12.68 -8.53
C VAL A 410 -12.95 -13.49 -7.47
N THR A 411 -13.56 -14.57 -7.00
CA THR A 411 -12.98 -15.43 -5.96
C THR A 411 -12.76 -16.83 -6.49
N VAL A 412 -11.59 -17.40 -6.21
CA VAL A 412 -11.23 -18.79 -6.51
C VAL A 412 -10.89 -19.50 -5.21
N ILE A 413 -11.66 -20.53 -4.87
CA ILE A 413 -11.42 -21.36 -3.70
C ILE A 413 -10.56 -22.56 -4.13
N THR A 414 -9.30 -22.55 -3.70
CA THR A 414 -8.33 -23.57 -4.11
C THR A 414 -8.36 -24.80 -3.22
N ARG A 415 -8.55 -24.62 -1.90
CA ARG A 415 -8.58 -25.72 -0.94
C ARG A 415 -9.52 -25.39 0.24
N LYS A 416 -9.00 -25.03 1.43
CA LYS A 416 -9.80 -24.80 2.63
C LYS A 416 -10.58 -23.49 2.57
N ALA A 417 -11.84 -23.52 3.01
CA ALA A 417 -12.67 -22.35 3.17
C ALA A 417 -13.65 -22.61 4.34
N TYR A 418 -13.19 -22.35 5.58
CA TYR A 418 -13.92 -22.77 6.77
C TYR A 418 -14.47 -21.60 7.58
N GLY A 419 -15.72 -21.77 8.05
CA GLY A 419 -16.38 -20.90 9.00
C GLY A 419 -16.50 -19.45 8.53
N GLY A 420 -16.44 -18.50 9.46
CA GLY A 420 -16.52 -17.08 9.14
C GLY A 420 -15.39 -16.57 8.25
N ALA A 421 -14.25 -17.27 8.18
CA ALA A 421 -13.16 -16.90 7.27
C ALA A 421 -13.54 -17.17 5.81
N TYR A 422 -14.31 -18.22 5.51
CA TYR A 422 -14.93 -18.39 4.19
C TYR A 422 -15.75 -17.16 3.80
N ASP A 423 -16.58 -16.66 4.71
CA ASP A 423 -17.43 -15.51 4.42
C ASP A 423 -16.59 -14.27 4.09
N VAL A 424 -15.60 -13.93 4.91
CA VAL A 424 -14.86 -12.67 4.80
C VAL A 424 -13.84 -12.65 3.66
N MET A 425 -13.46 -13.79 3.11
CA MET A 425 -12.54 -13.89 1.98
C MET A 425 -13.27 -13.81 0.62
N GLY A 426 -14.11 -12.80 0.44
CA GLY A 426 -14.79 -12.54 -0.82
C GLY A 426 -15.80 -13.61 -1.21
N SER A 427 -16.66 -14.03 -0.28
CA SER A 427 -17.73 -14.99 -0.58
C SER A 427 -18.82 -14.38 -1.47
N LYS A 428 -19.59 -15.26 -2.13
CA LYS A 428 -20.78 -14.87 -2.89
C LYS A 428 -21.77 -14.04 -2.06
N HIS A 429 -21.87 -14.38 -0.78
CA HIS A 429 -22.81 -13.75 0.17
C HIS A 429 -22.40 -12.31 0.55
N LEU A 430 -21.11 -11.97 0.46
CA LEU A 430 -20.61 -10.61 0.67
C LEU A 430 -20.52 -9.78 -0.61
N GLY A 431 -21.05 -10.29 -1.72
CA GLY A 431 -21.16 -9.52 -2.96
C GLY A 431 -20.12 -9.85 -4.02
N ALA A 432 -19.35 -10.93 -3.88
CA ALA A 432 -18.48 -11.36 -4.97
C ALA A 432 -19.31 -11.70 -6.22
N ASP A 433 -18.87 -11.20 -7.37
CA ASP A 433 -19.60 -11.34 -8.63
C ASP A 433 -19.48 -12.76 -9.19
N VAL A 434 -18.30 -13.33 -9.14
CA VAL A 434 -18.00 -14.69 -9.61
C VAL A 434 -17.19 -15.45 -8.55
N ASN A 435 -17.70 -16.61 -8.14
CA ASN A 435 -17.03 -17.52 -7.24
C ASN A 435 -16.77 -18.85 -7.95
N LEU A 436 -15.50 -19.20 -8.06
CA LEU A 436 -15.03 -20.46 -8.65
C LEU A 436 -14.43 -21.34 -7.55
N ALA A 437 -14.50 -22.63 -7.71
CA ALA A 437 -13.83 -23.57 -6.81
C ALA A 437 -13.09 -24.65 -7.59
N TRP A 438 -11.95 -25.07 -7.07
CA TRP A 438 -11.27 -26.27 -7.56
C TRP A 438 -11.92 -27.53 -6.98
N PRO A 439 -11.75 -28.72 -7.57
CA PRO A 439 -12.27 -29.97 -7.00
C PRO A 439 -11.70 -30.29 -5.61
N THR A 440 -10.51 -29.73 -5.29
CA THR A 440 -9.83 -29.82 -4.00
C THR A 440 -10.42 -28.92 -2.91
N ALA A 441 -11.39 -28.06 -3.26
CA ALA A 441 -11.98 -27.13 -2.32
C ALA A 441 -12.80 -27.86 -1.23
N GLN A 442 -12.61 -27.43 0.01
CA GLN A 442 -13.35 -27.89 1.18
C GLN A 442 -14.08 -26.70 1.79
N ILE A 443 -15.39 -26.61 1.56
CA ILE A 443 -16.23 -25.50 2.00
C ILE A 443 -17.14 -26.00 3.11
N ALA A 444 -16.92 -25.57 4.36
CA ALA A 444 -17.64 -26.08 5.53
C ALA A 444 -17.62 -25.09 6.70
N VAL A 445 -18.48 -25.33 7.69
CA VAL A 445 -18.50 -24.56 8.94
C VAL A 445 -17.19 -24.72 9.71
N MET A 446 -16.55 -25.89 9.64
CA MET A 446 -15.24 -26.19 10.24
C MET A 446 -14.62 -27.40 9.55
N GLY A 447 -13.33 -27.62 9.76
CA GLY A 447 -12.64 -28.80 9.24
C GLY A 447 -13.26 -30.10 9.76
N ALA A 448 -13.26 -31.14 8.91
CA ALA A 448 -13.95 -32.42 9.16
C ALA A 448 -13.59 -33.06 10.50
N GLN A 449 -12.31 -33.03 10.89
CA GLN A 449 -11.86 -33.60 12.17
C GLN A 449 -12.50 -32.92 13.38
N GLY A 450 -12.61 -31.58 13.36
CA GLY A 450 -13.30 -30.82 14.41
C GLY A 450 -14.79 -31.10 14.46
N ALA A 451 -15.43 -31.12 13.29
CA ALA A 451 -16.85 -31.41 13.15
C ALA A 451 -17.21 -32.81 13.69
N VAL A 452 -16.45 -33.82 13.29
CA VAL A 452 -16.65 -35.21 13.74
C VAL A 452 -16.50 -35.36 15.26
N ASN A 453 -15.50 -34.73 15.86
CA ASN A 453 -15.31 -34.75 17.31
C ASN A 453 -16.48 -34.13 18.09
N ILE A 454 -17.21 -33.18 17.51
CA ILE A 454 -18.37 -32.54 18.11
C ILE A 454 -19.63 -33.36 17.84
N LEU A 455 -19.92 -33.67 16.58
CA LEU A 455 -21.17 -34.29 16.14
C LEU A 455 -21.29 -35.74 16.63
N TYR A 456 -20.19 -36.49 16.56
CA TYR A 456 -20.15 -37.95 16.82
C TYR A 456 -19.43 -38.30 18.13
N ARG A 457 -19.33 -37.37 19.08
CA ARG A 457 -18.61 -37.56 20.35
C ARG A 457 -19.05 -38.80 21.09
N ARG A 458 -20.38 -39.10 21.12
CA ARG A 458 -20.92 -40.27 21.83
C ARG A 458 -20.56 -41.57 21.11
N GLU A 459 -20.60 -41.60 19.78
CA GLU A 459 -20.27 -42.74 18.94
C GLU A 459 -18.81 -43.10 19.08
N LEU A 460 -17.94 -42.07 19.01
CA LEU A 460 -16.49 -42.24 19.19
C LEU A 460 -16.15 -42.81 20.59
N MET A 461 -16.84 -42.33 21.63
CA MET A 461 -16.65 -42.85 22.99
C MET A 461 -17.17 -44.29 23.19
N ALA A 462 -18.14 -44.72 22.40
CA ALA A 462 -18.72 -46.06 22.46
C ALA A 462 -18.02 -47.07 21.54
N SER A 463 -17.17 -46.60 20.61
CA SER A 463 -16.47 -47.44 19.67
C SER A 463 -15.36 -48.26 20.32
N GLY A 464 -15.20 -49.52 19.86
CA GLY A 464 -14.08 -50.35 20.25
C GLY A 464 -12.72 -49.94 19.65
N ASP A 465 -12.76 -49.13 18.56
CA ASP A 465 -11.59 -48.50 17.93
C ASP A 465 -11.97 -47.03 17.56
N PRO A 466 -11.81 -46.09 18.47
CA PRO A 466 -12.19 -44.70 18.24
C PRO A 466 -11.42 -44.01 17.10
N ASP A 467 -10.20 -44.45 16.80
CA ASP A 467 -9.36 -43.81 15.77
C ASP A 467 -9.78 -44.25 14.38
N ALA A 468 -10.05 -45.56 14.18
CA ALA A 468 -10.60 -46.08 12.92
C ALA A 468 -11.99 -45.49 12.65
N GLU A 469 -12.85 -45.41 13.69
CA GLU A 469 -14.19 -44.86 13.54
C GLU A 469 -14.14 -43.35 13.23
N ARG A 470 -13.23 -42.59 13.87
CA ARG A 470 -12.99 -41.19 13.54
C ARG A 470 -12.57 -40.99 12.09
N ALA A 471 -11.63 -41.79 11.61
CA ALA A 471 -11.16 -41.73 10.24
C ALA A 471 -12.30 -41.99 9.23
N ARG A 472 -13.14 -42.99 9.49
CA ARG A 472 -14.33 -43.27 8.68
C ARG A 472 -15.33 -42.09 8.65
N LEU A 473 -15.64 -41.52 9.82
CA LEU A 473 -16.58 -40.42 9.95
C LEU A 473 -16.04 -39.12 9.33
N VAL A 474 -14.72 -38.90 9.38
CA VAL A 474 -14.07 -37.76 8.71
C VAL A 474 -14.24 -37.89 7.20
N THR A 475 -13.96 -39.03 6.63
CA THR A 475 -14.16 -39.28 5.18
C THR A 475 -15.64 -39.06 4.81
N GLU A 476 -16.57 -39.62 5.57
CA GLU A 476 -18.02 -39.44 5.34
C GLU A 476 -18.45 -37.99 5.39
N TYR A 477 -17.90 -37.22 6.33
CA TYR A 477 -18.17 -35.77 6.44
C TYR A 477 -17.60 -34.99 5.26
N GLU A 478 -16.38 -35.30 4.82
CA GLU A 478 -15.74 -34.69 3.65
C GLU A 478 -16.55 -34.97 2.38
N ASP A 479 -16.91 -36.22 2.15
CA ASP A 479 -17.68 -36.62 0.97
C ASP A 479 -19.09 -35.96 0.91
N THR A 480 -19.71 -35.74 2.07
CA THR A 480 -21.10 -35.29 2.12
C THR A 480 -21.25 -33.79 2.33
N LEU A 481 -20.39 -33.14 3.11
CA LEU A 481 -20.57 -31.75 3.54
C LEU A 481 -19.39 -30.83 3.23
N ALA A 482 -18.15 -31.31 3.27
CA ALA A 482 -16.97 -30.48 3.12
C ALA A 482 -16.36 -30.62 1.71
N ASN A 483 -17.16 -30.32 0.69
CA ASN A 483 -16.75 -30.40 -0.71
C ASN A 483 -17.33 -29.20 -1.51
N PRO A 484 -16.85 -28.90 -2.71
CA PRO A 484 -17.33 -27.76 -3.49
C PRO A 484 -18.72 -28.00 -4.11
N TYR A 485 -19.13 -29.25 -4.28
CA TYR A 485 -20.36 -29.58 -5.02
C TYR A 485 -21.62 -29.19 -4.26
N LEU A 486 -21.63 -29.37 -2.93
CA LEU A 486 -22.74 -28.91 -2.10
C LEU A 486 -22.96 -27.39 -2.20
N ALA A 487 -21.86 -26.62 -2.23
CA ALA A 487 -21.92 -25.17 -2.41
C ALA A 487 -22.40 -24.80 -3.83
N ALA A 488 -21.94 -25.53 -4.85
CA ALA A 488 -22.35 -25.35 -6.23
C ALA A 488 -23.86 -25.66 -6.43
N GLU A 489 -24.37 -26.74 -5.85
CA GLU A 489 -25.81 -27.08 -5.87
C GLU A 489 -26.70 -25.96 -5.30
N ARG A 490 -26.16 -25.18 -4.37
CA ARG A 490 -26.88 -24.05 -3.76
C ARG A 490 -26.65 -22.71 -4.48
N GLY A 491 -25.82 -22.69 -5.52
CA GLY A 491 -25.46 -21.46 -6.23
C GLY A 491 -24.51 -20.52 -5.45
N TYR A 492 -23.78 -21.06 -4.45
CA TYR A 492 -22.77 -20.30 -3.69
C TYR A 492 -21.41 -20.29 -4.39
N VAL A 493 -21.20 -21.28 -5.28
CA VAL A 493 -20.08 -21.35 -6.23
C VAL A 493 -20.69 -21.42 -7.62
N ASP A 494 -20.27 -20.52 -8.51
CA ASP A 494 -20.82 -20.41 -9.87
C ASP A 494 -20.34 -21.56 -10.76
N ALA A 495 -19.12 -22.05 -10.54
CA ALA A 495 -18.57 -23.23 -11.22
C ALA A 495 -17.48 -23.93 -10.42
N VAL A 496 -17.46 -25.25 -10.48
CA VAL A 496 -16.30 -26.06 -10.09
C VAL A 496 -15.47 -26.28 -11.36
N ILE A 497 -14.21 -25.84 -11.34
CA ILE A 497 -13.33 -25.78 -12.51
C ILE A 497 -12.06 -26.60 -12.29
N ARG A 498 -11.42 -27.06 -13.35
CA ARG A 498 -10.06 -27.60 -13.25
C ARG A 498 -9.09 -26.48 -12.85
N PRO A 499 -8.07 -26.75 -12.04
CA PRO A 499 -7.07 -25.73 -11.71
C PRO A 499 -6.45 -25.08 -12.95
N SER A 500 -6.16 -25.84 -14.00
CA SER A 500 -5.66 -25.33 -15.29
C SER A 500 -6.61 -24.39 -16.03
N ASP A 501 -7.91 -24.42 -15.75
CA ASP A 501 -8.88 -23.50 -16.37
C ASP A 501 -8.91 -22.10 -15.68
N THR A 502 -8.24 -21.92 -14.55
CA THR A 502 -8.37 -20.75 -13.68
C THR A 502 -8.13 -19.45 -14.42
N ARG A 503 -7.00 -19.31 -15.14
CA ARG A 503 -6.67 -18.08 -15.89
C ARG A 503 -7.76 -17.74 -16.92
N VAL A 504 -8.17 -18.73 -17.71
CA VAL A 504 -9.20 -18.55 -18.77
C VAL A 504 -10.54 -18.15 -18.15
N GLN A 505 -10.95 -18.74 -17.04
CA GLN A 505 -12.22 -18.40 -16.37
C GLN A 505 -12.18 -17.02 -15.74
N ILE A 506 -11.06 -16.63 -15.10
CA ILE A 506 -10.86 -15.26 -14.57
C ILE A 506 -10.96 -14.23 -15.70
N VAL A 507 -10.29 -14.47 -16.83
CA VAL A 507 -10.36 -13.59 -18.02
C VAL A 507 -11.80 -13.43 -18.49
N ARG A 508 -12.55 -14.54 -18.62
CA ARG A 508 -13.98 -14.50 -19.00
C ARG A 508 -14.83 -13.71 -18.02
N ALA A 509 -14.61 -13.91 -16.72
CA ALA A 509 -15.29 -13.18 -15.66
C ALA A 509 -14.99 -11.67 -15.74
N LEU A 510 -13.73 -11.27 -15.83
CA LEU A 510 -13.31 -9.88 -15.91
C LEU A 510 -13.85 -9.18 -17.18
N ARG A 511 -13.84 -9.88 -18.32
CA ARG A 511 -14.45 -9.36 -19.57
C ARG A 511 -15.95 -9.11 -19.40
N ALA A 512 -16.68 -10.04 -18.77
CA ALA A 512 -18.12 -9.91 -18.52
C ALA A 512 -18.43 -8.78 -17.53
N LEU A 513 -17.57 -8.57 -16.54
CA LEU A 513 -17.74 -7.57 -15.49
C LEU A 513 -17.17 -6.19 -15.83
N ARG A 514 -16.56 -6.00 -17.01
CA ARG A 514 -15.93 -4.74 -17.42
C ARG A 514 -16.82 -3.51 -17.24
N ASN A 515 -18.12 -3.67 -17.47
CA ASN A 515 -19.10 -2.59 -17.35
C ASN A 515 -19.93 -2.68 -16.07
N LYS A 516 -19.45 -3.41 -15.06
CA LYS A 516 -20.14 -3.50 -13.76
C LYS A 516 -20.43 -2.10 -13.22
N ARG A 517 -21.66 -1.90 -12.75
CA ARG A 517 -22.09 -0.70 -12.03
C ARG A 517 -22.82 -1.18 -10.78
N ALA A 518 -22.23 -0.88 -9.63
CA ALA A 518 -22.83 -1.15 -8.33
C ALA A 518 -22.99 0.18 -7.60
N THR A 519 -24.15 0.39 -6.99
CA THR A 519 -24.43 1.58 -6.18
C THR A 519 -24.79 1.16 -4.78
N LEU A 520 -24.14 1.78 -3.82
CA LEU A 520 -24.47 1.60 -2.40
C LEU A 520 -25.49 2.65 -1.96
N PRO A 521 -26.24 2.41 -0.86
CA PRO A 521 -27.08 3.44 -0.28
C PRO A 521 -26.30 4.73 0.00
N PRO A 522 -26.85 5.92 -0.31
CA PRO A 522 -26.18 7.18 -0.06
C PRO A 522 -25.88 7.37 1.43
N LYS A 523 -24.65 7.79 1.74
CA LYS A 523 -24.19 8.05 3.11
C LYS A 523 -23.14 9.15 3.10
N LYS A 524 -22.95 9.84 4.22
CA LYS A 524 -21.85 10.84 4.33
C LYS A 524 -20.48 10.18 4.24
N HIS A 525 -20.30 9.06 4.91
CA HIS A 525 -19.15 8.15 4.85
C HIS A 525 -19.53 6.82 5.49
N GLY A 526 -18.73 5.78 5.26
CA GLY A 526 -18.86 4.52 6.01
C GLY A 526 -18.45 4.70 7.47
N ASN A 527 -19.03 3.88 8.36
CA ASN A 527 -18.62 3.78 9.76
C ASN A 527 -17.94 2.42 9.97
N ILE A 528 -16.77 2.27 9.38
CA ILE A 528 -15.95 1.07 9.51
C ILE A 528 -15.49 0.92 10.97
N PRO A 529 -15.47 -0.31 11.54
CA PRO A 529 -14.95 -0.54 12.89
C PRO A 529 -13.45 -0.24 12.95
N LEU A 530 -13.08 0.97 13.41
CA LEU A 530 -11.70 1.48 13.48
C LEU A 530 -10.92 0.89 14.65
#